data_75bf932abe5182cd22db5d1b9ad3c871
#
_entry.id   75bf932abe5182cd22db5d1b9ad3c871
#
_cell.length_a   1.000
_cell.length_b   1.000
_cell.length_c   1.000
_cell.angle_alpha   90.00
_cell.angle_beta   90.00
_cell.angle_gamma   90.00
#
_symmetry.space_group_name_H-M   'P 1'
#
loop_
_entity.id
_entity.type
_entity.pdbx_description
1 polymer ?
#
loop_
_entity_poly.entity_id
_entity_poly.type
_entity_poly.pdbx_seq_one_letter_code
_entity_poly.pdbx_strand_id
1 'polypeptide(L)'
;MEPFQYLNHSSFDGWVDDVDDTALLRDHGLRVTSPRLAVLDALRRTPHADADTVLRVVRAGVPSVSVQAVYDVLGALTAAGLLRRIEPAGHPARYERRVGDNHHHVVCRGCGAVDDVDCVTGHAPCLIPPSPSGFAVETAEVTFWGLCPTCAAAAAAVDD
;
A
#
# COMPACT_ATOMS: atom_id res chain seq x y z
N MET A 1 17.40 -2.07 -29.33
CA MET A 1 16.83 -1.54 -28.09
C MET A 1 16.77 -2.73 -27.15
N GLU A 2 17.77 -2.88 -26.28
CA GLU A 2 17.84 -4.06 -25.40
C GLU A 2 16.72 -4.03 -24.35
N PRO A 3 16.06 -5.16 -24.07
CA PRO A 3 15.06 -5.21 -23.01
C PRO A 3 15.74 -5.05 -21.65
N PHE A 4 15.27 -4.12 -20.88
CA PHE A 4 15.63 -3.92 -19.47
C PHE A 4 15.46 -5.24 -18.73
N GLN A 5 16.56 -5.88 -18.36
CA GLN A 5 16.51 -7.06 -17.49
C GLN A 5 16.12 -6.61 -16.07
N TYR A 6 14.87 -6.86 -15.71
CA TYR A 6 14.45 -6.81 -14.32
C TYR A 6 15.22 -7.87 -13.53
N LEU A 7 16.15 -7.42 -12.71
CA LEU A 7 16.76 -8.27 -11.69
C LEU A 7 15.65 -8.69 -10.72
N ASN A 8 15.40 -9.98 -10.71
CA ASN A 8 14.45 -10.65 -9.84
C ASN A 8 14.97 -10.58 -8.40
N HIS A 9 14.65 -9.51 -7.68
CA HIS A 9 14.88 -9.44 -6.24
C HIS A 9 13.67 -10.02 -5.48
N SER A 10 13.53 -11.33 -5.59
CA SER A 10 12.79 -12.13 -4.62
C SER A 10 13.66 -12.30 -3.37
N SER A 11 13.77 -11.30 -2.55
CA SER A 11 14.42 -11.40 -1.23
C SER A 11 13.96 -10.22 -0.36
N PHE A 12 12.66 -10.13 -0.13
CA PHE A 12 12.12 -9.25 0.91
C PHE A 12 11.65 -10.08 2.11
N ASP A 13 12.51 -11.02 2.56
CA ASP A 13 12.33 -11.78 3.80
C ASP A 13 12.83 -11.01 5.03
N GLY A 14 12.74 -9.67 5.05
CA GLY A 14 13.41 -8.86 6.05
C GLY A 14 12.57 -7.98 6.97
N TRP A 15 11.25 -7.88 6.81
CA TRP A 15 10.41 -6.97 7.61
C TRP A 15 9.17 -7.64 8.21
N VAL A 16 9.30 -8.89 8.64
CA VAL A 16 8.32 -9.52 9.54
C VAL A 16 8.90 -9.45 10.95
N ASP A 17 9.29 -8.27 11.39
CA ASP A 17 9.49 -8.04 12.80
C ASP A 17 8.15 -8.16 13.50
N ASP A 18 8.17 -8.85 14.63
CA ASP A 18 7.07 -9.09 15.57
C ASP A 18 6.60 -7.77 16.17
N VAL A 19 6.06 -6.90 15.31
CA VAL A 19 5.53 -5.58 15.75
C VAL A 19 4.32 -5.86 16.61
N ASP A 20 4.44 -5.57 17.90
CA ASP A 20 3.29 -5.60 18.81
C ASP A 20 2.28 -4.51 18.41
N ASP A 21 1.30 -4.91 17.59
CA ASP A 21 0.22 -4.04 17.13
C ASP A 21 -0.56 -3.42 18.31
N THR A 22 -0.51 -4.04 19.50
CA THR A 22 -1.12 -3.52 20.71
C THR A 22 -0.33 -2.32 21.25
N ALA A 23 0.99 -2.45 21.32
CA ALA A 23 1.88 -1.35 21.69
C ALA A 23 1.80 -0.23 20.65
N LEU A 24 1.87 -0.58 19.36
CA LEU A 24 1.78 0.37 18.24
C LEU A 24 0.52 1.25 18.34
N LEU A 25 -0.65 0.66 18.58
CA LEU A 25 -1.90 1.41 18.74
C LEU A 25 -1.85 2.37 19.93
N ARG A 26 -1.31 1.93 21.08
CA ARG A 26 -1.21 2.75 22.29
C ARG A 26 -0.29 3.95 22.11
N ASP A 27 0.87 3.72 21.48
CA ASP A 27 1.89 4.76 21.24
C ASP A 27 1.35 5.88 20.33
N HIS A 28 0.38 5.54 19.44
CA HIS A 28 -0.32 6.51 18.60
C HIS A 28 -1.65 7.01 19.20
N GLY A 29 -1.86 6.81 20.51
CA GLY A 29 -3.06 7.30 21.22
C GLY A 29 -4.36 6.61 20.84
N LEU A 30 -4.28 5.45 20.21
CA LEU A 30 -5.46 4.73 19.76
C LEU A 30 -5.85 3.63 20.75
N ARG A 31 -7.17 3.49 20.98
CA ARG A 31 -7.68 2.37 21.80
C ARG A 31 -7.41 1.05 21.08
N VAL A 32 -6.93 0.07 21.84
CA VAL A 32 -6.80 -1.31 21.36
C VAL A 32 -8.18 -1.95 21.26
N THR A 33 -8.58 -2.38 20.07
CA THR A 33 -9.85 -3.05 19.82
C THR A 33 -9.65 -4.19 18.83
N SER A 34 -10.49 -5.24 18.92
CA SER A 34 -10.39 -6.38 18.02
C SER A 34 -10.48 -5.99 16.53
N PRO A 35 -11.38 -5.07 16.09
CA PRO A 35 -11.38 -4.64 14.70
C PRO A 35 -10.06 -3.97 14.25
N ARG A 36 -9.43 -3.13 15.08
CA ARG A 36 -8.17 -2.48 14.75
C ARG A 36 -7.02 -3.48 14.59
N LEU A 37 -6.90 -4.39 15.53
CA LEU A 37 -5.88 -5.46 15.46
C LEU A 37 -6.11 -6.34 14.22
N ALA A 38 -7.38 -6.69 13.93
CA ALA A 38 -7.71 -7.51 12.77
C ALA A 38 -7.43 -6.79 11.43
N VAL A 39 -7.63 -5.48 11.34
CA VAL A 39 -7.29 -4.69 10.14
C VAL A 39 -5.77 -4.61 9.96
N LEU A 40 -5.01 -4.36 11.03
CA LEU A 40 -3.54 -4.35 10.97
C LEU A 40 -2.98 -5.72 10.55
N ASP A 41 -3.51 -6.81 11.12
CA ASP A 41 -3.12 -8.16 10.73
C ASP A 41 -3.52 -8.50 9.29
N ALA A 42 -4.69 -8.07 8.84
CA ALA A 42 -5.13 -8.26 7.46
C ALA A 42 -4.17 -7.57 6.46
N LEU A 43 -3.78 -6.33 6.73
CA LEU A 43 -2.88 -5.57 5.86
C LEU A 43 -1.42 -6.03 5.96
N ARG A 44 -1.02 -6.70 7.03
CA ARG A 44 0.28 -7.39 7.09
C ARG A 44 0.32 -8.57 6.12
N ARG A 45 -0.77 -9.33 6.03
CA ARG A 45 -0.89 -10.51 5.15
C ARG A 45 -1.24 -10.18 3.71
N THR A 46 -1.93 -9.07 3.50
CA THR A 46 -2.39 -8.62 2.18
C THR A 46 -2.07 -7.13 1.99
N PRO A 47 -0.79 -6.79 1.77
CA PRO A 47 -0.40 -5.41 1.45
C PRO A 47 -1.19 -4.89 0.24
N HIS A 48 -1.42 -3.59 0.19
CA HIS A 48 -2.15 -2.91 -0.88
C HIS A 48 -3.59 -3.43 -1.10
N ALA A 49 -4.20 -4.05 -0.07
CA ALA A 49 -5.60 -4.47 -0.16
C ALA A 49 -6.54 -3.26 -0.20
N ASP A 50 -7.63 -3.39 -0.98
CA ASP A 50 -8.76 -2.47 -0.89
C ASP A 50 -9.64 -2.78 0.34
N ALA A 51 -10.57 -1.87 0.65
CA ALA A 51 -11.43 -1.99 1.82
C ALA A 51 -12.31 -3.27 1.79
N ASP A 52 -12.74 -3.72 0.61
CA ASP A 52 -13.55 -4.92 0.47
C ASP A 52 -12.74 -6.19 0.75
N THR A 53 -11.49 -6.22 0.29
CA THR A 53 -10.55 -7.30 0.60
C THR A 53 -10.21 -7.33 2.08
N VAL A 54 -9.92 -6.18 2.69
CA VAL A 54 -9.69 -6.06 4.15
C VAL A 54 -10.91 -6.55 4.92
N LEU A 55 -12.12 -6.12 4.55
CA LEU A 55 -13.36 -6.56 5.19
C LEU A 55 -13.51 -8.07 5.14
N ARG A 56 -13.26 -8.69 3.99
CA ARG A 56 -13.37 -10.16 3.81
C ARG A 56 -12.37 -10.88 4.71
N VAL A 57 -11.14 -10.42 4.80
CA VAL A 57 -10.09 -11.02 5.65
C VAL A 57 -10.44 -10.83 7.13
N VAL A 58 -10.85 -9.63 7.54
CA VAL A 58 -11.21 -9.31 8.93
C VAL A 58 -12.40 -10.16 9.40
N ARG A 59 -13.41 -10.38 8.55
CA ARG A 59 -14.59 -11.19 8.89
C ARG A 59 -14.27 -12.66 9.16
N ALA A 60 -13.16 -13.17 8.67
CA ALA A 60 -12.72 -14.52 9.02
C ALA A 60 -12.38 -14.67 10.51
N GLY A 61 -11.87 -13.62 11.15
CA GLY A 61 -11.54 -13.60 12.59
C GLY A 61 -12.55 -12.85 13.46
N VAL A 62 -13.28 -11.88 12.87
CA VAL A 62 -14.28 -11.04 13.56
C VAL A 62 -15.57 -11.03 12.73
N PRO A 63 -16.37 -12.10 12.75
CA PRO A 63 -17.53 -12.25 11.86
C PRO A 63 -18.60 -11.16 11.99
N SER A 64 -18.72 -10.56 13.19
CA SER A 64 -19.71 -9.52 13.49
C SER A 64 -19.28 -8.11 13.05
N VAL A 65 -18.08 -7.94 12.47
CA VAL A 65 -17.61 -6.61 12.05
C VAL A 65 -18.49 -6.06 10.92
N SER A 66 -18.96 -4.82 11.08
CA SER A 66 -19.73 -4.14 10.04
C SER A 66 -18.79 -3.54 8.98
N VAL A 67 -19.34 -3.29 7.79
CA VAL A 67 -18.64 -2.55 6.72
C VAL A 67 -18.17 -1.20 7.24
N GLN A 68 -19.08 -0.44 7.86
CA GLN A 68 -18.78 0.88 8.41
C GLN A 68 -17.61 0.84 9.41
N ALA A 69 -17.59 -0.15 10.32
CA ALA A 69 -16.53 -0.29 11.29
C ALA A 69 -15.14 -0.49 10.65
N VAL A 70 -15.07 -1.22 9.52
CA VAL A 70 -13.80 -1.38 8.79
C VAL A 70 -13.35 -0.07 8.15
N TYR A 71 -14.26 0.68 7.51
CA TYR A 71 -13.93 2.00 6.96
C TYR A 71 -13.52 3.01 8.04
N ASP A 72 -14.20 3.03 9.19
CA ASP A 72 -13.84 3.89 10.33
C ASP A 72 -12.45 3.54 10.87
N VAL A 73 -12.13 2.25 10.96
CA VAL A 73 -10.80 1.78 11.39
C VAL A 73 -9.73 2.16 10.39
N LEU A 74 -9.94 1.91 9.09
CA LEU A 74 -8.99 2.30 8.04
C LEU A 74 -8.72 3.80 8.08
N GLY A 75 -9.78 4.62 8.18
CA GLY A 75 -9.65 6.08 8.30
C GLY A 75 -8.88 6.50 9.56
N ALA A 76 -9.20 5.92 10.72
CA ALA A 76 -8.53 6.24 11.98
C ALA A 76 -7.05 5.85 11.99
N LEU A 77 -6.70 4.68 11.42
CA LEU A 77 -5.31 4.24 11.33
C LEU A 77 -4.51 5.08 10.31
N THR A 78 -5.13 5.49 9.21
CA THR A 78 -4.50 6.40 8.23
C THR A 78 -4.26 7.78 8.85
N ALA A 79 -5.25 8.33 9.55
CA ALA A 79 -5.10 9.63 10.23
C ALA A 79 -4.04 9.61 11.33
N ALA A 80 -3.81 8.46 11.96
CA ALA A 80 -2.76 8.26 12.96
C ALA A 80 -1.38 7.97 12.33
N GLY A 81 -1.25 7.89 11.00
CA GLY A 81 0.01 7.59 10.32
C GLY A 81 0.47 6.12 10.43
N LEU A 82 -0.42 5.22 10.83
CA LEU A 82 -0.15 3.78 10.90
C LEU A 82 -0.43 3.04 9.59
N LEU A 83 -1.20 3.66 8.71
CA LEU A 83 -1.46 3.20 7.36
C LEU A 83 -1.24 4.33 6.37
N ARG A 84 -0.78 3.97 5.18
CA ARG A 84 -0.83 4.81 4.00
C ARG A 84 -2.04 4.41 3.15
N ARG A 85 -2.74 5.41 2.64
CA ARG A 85 -3.81 5.25 1.67
C ARG A 85 -3.33 5.71 0.31
N ILE A 86 -3.43 4.82 -0.68
CA ILE A 86 -3.02 5.06 -2.05
C ILE A 86 -4.28 5.12 -2.91
N GLU A 87 -4.39 6.09 -3.80
CA GLU A 87 -5.54 6.27 -4.69
C GLU A 87 -5.14 6.16 -6.16
N PRO A 88 -4.93 4.94 -6.69
CA PRO A 88 -4.57 4.79 -8.09
C PRO A 88 -5.73 5.24 -8.99
N ALA A 89 -5.46 6.07 -9.99
CA ALA A 89 -6.48 6.58 -10.89
C ALA A 89 -7.30 5.45 -11.55
N GLY A 90 -8.62 5.50 -11.42
CA GLY A 90 -9.53 4.50 -11.98
C GLY A 90 -9.67 3.21 -11.17
N HIS A 91 -9.05 3.10 -10.01
CA HIS A 91 -9.11 1.93 -9.13
C HIS A 91 -9.57 2.30 -7.72
N PRO A 92 -10.07 1.33 -6.93
CA PRO A 92 -10.35 1.53 -5.51
C PRO A 92 -9.11 1.96 -4.73
N ALA A 93 -9.31 2.73 -3.67
CA ALA A 93 -8.25 3.06 -2.73
C ALA A 93 -7.62 1.79 -2.15
N ARG A 94 -6.31 1.80 -1.99
CA ARG A 94 -5.50 0.73 -1.43
C ARG A 94 -4.90 1.17 -0.11
N TYR A 95 -4.60 0.23 0.76
CA TYR A 95 -4.04 0.50 2.07
C TYR A 95 -2.82 -0.36 2.31
N GLU A 96 -1.82 0.23 2.96
CA GLU A 96 -0.58 -0.46 3.32
C GLU A 96 -0.09 -0.05 4.71
N ARG A 97 0.76 -0.88 5.30
CA ARG A 97 1.41 -0.63 6.59
C ARG A 97 2.80 -0.02 6.45
N ARG A 98 3.33 0.02 5.24
CA ARG A 98 4.63 0.63 4.96
C ARG A 98 4.51 2.15 5.00
N VAL A 99 4.95 2.74 6.10
CA VAL A 99 4.89 4.17 6.38
C VAL A 99 6.25 4.67 6.88
N GLY A 100 6.50 5.97 6.72
CA GLY A 100 7.71 6.61 7.26
C GLY A 100 8.96 6.47 6.41
N ASP A 101 8.90 5.83 5.27
CA ASP A 101 9.96 5.77 4.26
C ASP A 101 9.52 6.43 2.95
N ASN A 102 10.46 6.57 2.02
CA ASN A 102 10.18 7.14 0.71
C ASN A 102 10.22 6.03 -0.36
N HIS A 103 9.06 5.45 -0.63
CA HIS A 103 8.86 4.50 -1.72
C HIS A 103 7.76 4.97 -2.67
N HIS A 104 7.68 4.31 -3.81
CA HIS A 104 6.72 4.57 -4.88
C HIS A 104 5.90 3.32 -5.16
N HIS A 105 4.92 3.42 -6.04
CA HIS A 105 4.07 2.29 -6.39
C HIS A 105 4.09 2.05 -7.89
N VAL A 106 4.00 0.79 -8.30
CA VAL A 106 3.63 0.40 -9.65
C VAL A 106 2.23 -0.20 -9.66
N VAL A 107 1.40 0.27 -10.59
CA VAL A 107 0.01 -0.14 -10.73
C VAL A 107 -0.19 -0.86 -12.06
N CYS A 108 -0.77 -2.04 -12.00
CA CYS A 108 -1.14 -2.80 -13.18
C CYS A 108 -2.38 -2.20 -13.85
N ARG A 109 -2.26 -1.79 -15.12
CA ARG A 109 -3.40 -1.25 -15.89
C ARG A 109 -4.46 -2.31 -16.21
N GLY A 110 -4.08 -3.60 -16.19
CA GLY A 110 -4.98 -4.69 -16.53
C GLY A 110 -5.88 -5.14 -15.36
N CYS A 111 -5.32 -5.27 -14.17
CA CYS A 111 -6.06 -5.82 -13.01
C CYS A 111 -6.06 -4.92 -11.77
N GLY A 112 -5.37 -3.76 -11.80
CA GLY A 112 -5.29 -2.85 -10.65
C GLY A 112 -4.43 -3.38 -9.49
N ALA A 113 -3.63 -4.42 -9.69
CA ALA A 113 -2.65 -4.85 -8.69
C ALA A 113 -1.62 -3.74 -8.46
N VAL A 114 -1.23 -3.55 -7.22
CA VAL A 114 -0.23 -2.55 -6.78
C VAL A 114 0.93 -3.28 -6.14
N ASP A 115 2.13 -2.79 -6.39
CA ASP A 115 3.36 -3.27 -5.75
C ASP A 115 4.29 -2.10 -5.43
N ASP A 116 5.20 -2.29 -4.49
CA ASP A 116 6.14 -1.27 -4.05
C ASP A 116 7.34 -1.15 -4.99
N VAL A 117 7.81 0.07 -5.14
CA VAL A 117 9.04 0.40 -5.86
C VAL A 117 9.89 1.29 -4.95
N ASP A 118 11.04 0.80 -4.53
CA ASP A 118 11.94 1.58 -3.69
C ASP A 118 12.43 2.83 -4.41
N CYS A 119 12.47 3.94 -3.68
CA CYS A 119 12.98 5.19 -4.23
C CYS A 119 14.50 5.15 -4.36
N VAL A 120 15.01 5.40 -5.56
CA VAL A 120 16.46 5.41 -5.83
C VAL A 120 17.20 6.52 -5.10
N THR A 121 16.53 7.61 -4.71
CA THR A 121 17.12 8.71 -3.94
C THR A 121 17.06 8.47 -2.43
N GLY A 122 16.15 7.62 -1.97
CA GLY A 122 15.98 7.23 -0.56
C GLY A 122 15.47 8.34 0.37
N HIS A 123 15.15 9.52 -0.13
CA HIS A 123 14.65 10.65 0.69
C HIS A 123 13.53 11.42 -0.03
N ALA A 124 12.64 12.03 0.72
CA ALA A 124 11.57 12.90 0.21
C ALA A 124 11.97 14.38 0.28
N PRO A 125 11.48 15.20 -0.67
CA PRO A 125 10.85 14.79 -1.92
C PRO A 125 11.91 14.30 -2.93
N CYS A 126 11.67 13.17 -3.58
CA CYS A 126 12.58 12.62 -4.60
C CYS A 126 12.53 13.39 -5.93
N LEU A 127 11.48 14.16 -6.16
CA LEU A 127 11.29 15.06 -7.30
C LEU A 127 11.02 16.46 -6.77
N ILE A 128 11.87 17.42 -7.15
CA ILE A 128 11.72 18.84 -6.78
C ILE A 128 11.30 19.60 -8.04
N PRO A 129 10.13 20.26 -8.06
CA PRO A 129 9.73 21.06 -9.20
C PRO A 129 10.67 22.28 -9.35
N PRO A 130 11.05 22.66 -10.60
CA PRO A 130 11.99 23.75 -10.83
C PRO A 130 11.44 25.11 -10.41
N SER A 131 10.13 25.26 -10.31
CA SER A 131 9.46 26.50 -9.88
C SER A 131 8.16 26.16 -9.16
N PRO A 132 8.17 26.02 -7.82
CA PRO A 132 6.98 25.63 -7.05
C PRO A 132 5.99 26.79 -6.86
N SER A 133 6.13 27.92 -7.56
CA SER A 133 5.21 29.08 -7.48
C SER A 133 4.93 29.56 -6.04
N GLY A 134 5.94 29.54 -5.19
CA GLY A 134 5.85 29.95 -3.78
C GLY A 134 5.33 28.85 -2.82
N PHE A 135 5.03 27.65 -3.32
CA PHE A 135 4.68 26.51 -2.46
C PHE A 135 5.92 25.93 -1.78
N ALA A 136 5.78 25.58 -0.50
CA ALA A 136 6.74 24.73 0.18
C ALA A 136 6.41 23.26 -0.17
N VAL A 137 7.24 22.64 -1.01
CA VAL A 137 7.03 21.24 -1.45
C VAL A 137 7.62 20.31 -0.40
N GLU A 138 6.78 19.44 0.16
CA GLU A 138 7.18 18.49 1.22
C GLU A 138 7.24 17.05 0.69
N THR A 139 6.42 16.69 -0.29
CA THR A 139 6.29 15.31 -0.79
C THR A 139 6.12 15.30 -2.30
N ALA A 140 6.68 14.29 -2.94
CA ALA A 140 6.40 13.94 -4.33
C ALA A 140 5.91 12.49 -4.36
N GLU A 141 4.73 12.26 -4.93
CA GLU A 141 4.20 10.92 -5.16
C GLU A 141 4.45 10.51 -6.61
N VAL A 142 5.08 9.35 -6.80
CA VAL A 142 5.33 8.79 -8.12
C VAL A 142 4.60 7.45 -8.24
N THR A 143 3.74 7.34 -9.25
CA THR A 143 3.07 6.09 -9.59
C THR A 143 3.50 5.64 -10.97
N PHE A 144 4.09 4.46 -11.05
CA PHE A 144 4.43 3.79 -12.29
C PHE A 144 3.23 2.99 -12.79
N TRP A 145 3.01 2.96 -14.09
CA TRP A 145 1.90 2.23 -14.72
C TRP A 145 2.42 1.21 -15.71
N GLY A 146 2.02 -0.05 -15.56
CA GLY A 146 2.46 -1.14 -16.41
C GLY A 146 1.47 -2.30 -16.45
N LEU A 147 1.95 -3.48 -16.78
CA LEU A 147 1.21 -4.74 -16.64
C LEU A 147 1.97 -5.63 -15.64
N CYS A 148 1.25 -6.25 -14.73
CA CYS A 148 1.84 -7.30 -13.89
C CYS A 148 2.20 -8.53 -14.74
N PRO A 149 3.05 -9.44 -14.25
CA PRO A 149 3.46 -10.61 -15.01
C PRO A 149 2.30 -11.43 -15.61
N THR A 150 1.23 -11.62 -14.83
CA THR A 150 0.03 -12.35 -15.28
C THR A 150 -0.69 -11.63 -16.41
N CYS A 151 -0.90 -10.32 -16.29
CA CYS A 151 -1.58 -9.55 -17.34
C CYS A 151 -0.70 -9.37 -18.58
N ALA A 152 0.62 -9.27 -18.43
CA ALA A 152 1.55 -9.21 -19.56
C ALA A 152 1.54 -10.54 -20.35
N ALA A 153 1.57 -11.68 -19.66
CA ALA A 153 1.48 -12.98 -20.29
C ALA A 153 0.13 -13.18 -21.02
N ALA A 154 -0.98 -12.74 -20.40
CA ALA A 154 -2.29 -12.81 -21.05
C ALA A 154 -2.40 -11.92 -22.29
N ALA A 155 -1.80 -10.74 -22.29
CA ALA A 155 -1.78 -9.86 -23.45
C ALA A 155 -0.96 -10.46 -24.60
N ALA A 156 0.20 -11.04 -24.31
CA ALA A 156 1.04 -11.69 -25.32
C ALA A 156 0.36 -12.90 -25.99
N ALA A 157 -0.50 -13.61 -25.27
CA ALA A 157 -1.24 -14.77 -25.79
C ALA A 157 -2.41 -14.41 -26.72
N VAL A 158 -2.79 -13.14 -26.81
CA VAL A 158 -3.88 -12.67 -27.70
C VAL A 158 -3.35 -12.20 -29.04
N ASP A 159 -2.04 -11.91 -29.15
CA ASP A 159 -1.39 -11.41 -30.38
C ASP A 159 -0.82 -12.55 -31.25
N ASP A 160 -0.93 -13.83 -30.86
CA ASP A 160 -0.59 -15.04 -31.61
C ASP A 160 -1.86 -15.72 -32.17
#